data_44fa3d9582908942746ed9c34c7d2fa9
#
_entry.id   44fa3d9582908942746ed9c34c7d2fa9
#
_cell.length_a   1.000
_cell.length_b   1.000
_cell.length_c   1.000
_cell.angle_alpha   90.00
_cell.angle_beta   90.00
_cell.angle_gamma   90.00
#
_symmetry.space_group_name_H-M   'P 1'
#
loop_
_entity.id
_entity.type
_entity.pdbx_description
1 polymer ?
#
loop_
_entity_poly.entity_id
_entity_poly.type
_entity_poly.pdbx_seq_one_letter_code
_entity_poly.pdbx_strand_id
1 'polypeptide(L)'
;MNFSLFSFLNQIQSFFSQAETPITDPTWEEIPETVRVELEKLISQLPHPASRITTIEREVISQLKEWEADQNANHLVILGSPLSNLESLIQASFPQRYLKGVEVIYPFSDLRFREQPSQITQQLKAAIERITQGHNSRLFQSSQESRTKIIIIPNLEQCFLRCIGGWEGIIWLREHIVHTPDCFWLLGCNHWSWIFLDYVCQINAYLKARVNIPNLSGEELWEWLQPVIESFIPEEKDDHSSFFWETLASLSEGESEVAMALWLESIQMSVDEVSQENVEEMTHLKLITPSLPKLRGLSAEERYVIHSLLLHGIITRSSLALSLGEKRESIQARIQVLLRDNFIQQQNGLLSVSPLYYPEIKQELSQNNFLIGEI
;
A
#
# COMPACT_ATOMS: atom_id res chain seq x y z
N MET A 1 21.42 -19.00 17.08
CA MET A 1 22.68 -19.26 16.37
C MET A 1 23.17 -17.91 15.89
N ASN A 2 24.13 -17.33 16.58
CA ASN A 2 24.74 -16.07 16.17
C ASN A 2 25.64 -16.37 14.97
N PHE A 3 25.15 -16.21 13.77
CA PHE A 3 26.01 -16.02 12.61
C PHE A 3 26.62 -14.62 12.81
N SER A 4 27.92 -14.61 13.08
CA SER A 4 28.66 -13.42 13.34
C SER A 4 28.60 -12.48 12.13
N LEU A 5 28.15 -11.25 12.34
CA LEU A 5 28.28 -10.12 11.41
C LEU A 5 29.70 -10.06 10.80
N PHE A 6 30.70 -10.52 11.52
CA PHE A 6 32.11 -10.61 11.19
C PHE A 6 32.42 -11.54 9.98
N SER A 7 31.76 -12.68 9.86
CA SER A 7 31.96 -13.61 8.72
C SER A 7 31.41 -13.04 7.42
N PHE A 8 30.41 -12.22 7.55
CA PHE A 8 29.68 -11.54 6.50
C PHE A 8 30.49 -10.36 5.91
N LEU A 9 31.09 -9.53 6.75
CA LEU A 9 31.93 -8.38 6.36
C LEU A 9 33.21 -8.83 5.60
N ASN A 10 33.81 -9.94 5.99
CA ASN A 10 34.99 -10.50 5.30
C ASN A 10 34.67 -10.99 3.86
N GLN A 11 33.43 -11.37 3.59
CA GLN A 11 33.01 -11.80 2.25
C GLN A 11 32.82 -10.60 1.30
N ILE A 12 32.38 -9.47 1.84
CA ILE A 12 32.23 -8.21 1.10
C ILE A 12 33.60 -7.64 0.71
N GLN A 13 34.56 -7.67 1.60
CA GLN A 13 35.90 -7.13 1.38
C GLN A 13 36.67 -7.86 0.27
N SER A 14 36.42 -9.19 0.08
CA SER A 14 37.05 -9.95 -0.99
C SER A 14 36.52 -9.61 -2.40
N PHE A 15 35.33 -9.02 -2.48
CA PHE A 15 34.69 -8.65 -3.74
C PHE A 15 35.27 -7.34 -4.32
N PHE A 16 35.62 -6.37 -3.48
CA PHE A 16 36.11 -5.05 -3.91
C PHE A 16 37.62 -4.97 -4.13
N SER A 17 38.39 -5.94 -3.68
CA SER A 17 39.86 -5.93 -3.84
C SER A 17 40.36 -6.25 -5.25
N GLN A 18 39.49 -6.41 -6.24
CA GLN A 18 39.86 -6.81 -7.60
C GLN A 18 39.64 -5.78 -8.72
N ALA A 19 39.20 -4.55 -8.43
CA ALA A 19 38.87 -3.54 -9.45
C ALA A 19 39.77 -2.30 -9.37
N GLU A 20 40.65 -2.09 -10.35
CA GLU A 20 41.44 -0.87 -10.57
C GLU A 20 40.67 0.21 -11.37
N THR A 21 39.42 0.52 -11.00
CA THR A 21 38.66 1.67 -11.59
C THR A 21 38.43 2.72 -10.52
N PRO A 22 38.28 4.03 -10.88
CA PRO A 22 37.99 5.07 -9.90
C PRO A 22 36.71 4.68 -9.16
N ILE A 23 36.84 4.48 -7.85
CA ILE A 23 35.79 3.95 -6.98
C ILE A 23 34.74 5.02 -6.84
N THR A 24 33.66 4.93 -7.61
CA THR A 24 32.38 5.57 -7.30
C THR A 24 31.70 4.68 -6.28
N ASP A 25 31.21 5.28 -5.18
CA ASP A 25 30.47 4.51 -4.16
C ASP A 25 29.31 3.75 -4.81
N PRO A 26 29.20 2.44 -4.56
CA PRO A 26 28.19 1.60 -5.19
C PRO A 26 26.76 2.06 -4.84
N THR A 27 25.91 2.05 -5.85
CA THR A 27 24.47 2.34 -5.72
C THR A 27 23.71 1.17 -5.08
N TRP A 28 22.42 1.35 -4.74
CA TRP A 28 21.58 0.28 -4.17
C TRP A 28 21.64 -1.04 -4.96
N GLU A 29 21.66 -0.99 -6.29
CA GLU A 29 21.73 -2.19 -7.14
C GLU A 29 23.05 -2.92 -7.01
N GLU A 30 24.12 -2.21 -6.65
CA GLU A 30 25.49 -2.74 -6.50
C GLU A 30 25.79 -3.25 -5.08
N ILE A 31 24.88 -2.98 -4.11
CA ILE A 31 24.99 -3.53 -2.75
C ILE A 31 24.81 -5.06 -2.80
N PRO A 32 25.63 -5.82 -2.07
CA PRO A 32 25.55 -7.27 -2.03
C PRO A 32 24.15 -7.77 -1.69
N GLU A 33 23.67 -8.77 -2.44
CA GLU A 33 22.33 -9.33 -2.29
C GLU A 33 22.00 -9.75 -0.85
N THR A 34 22.99 -10.25 -0.11
CA THR A 34 22.83 -10.64 1.29
C THR A 34 22.46 -9.47 2.20
N VAL A 35 23.05 -8.27 1.95
CA VAL A 35 22.72 -7.04 2.71
C VAL A 35 21.32 -6.57 2.36
N ARG A 36 21.00 -6.55 1.05
CA ARG A 36 19.68 -6.16 0.58
C ARG A 36 18.59 -7.06 1.16
N VAL A 37 18.76 -8.37 1.12
CA VAL A 37 17.80 -9.32 1.69
C VAL A 37 17.61 -9.12 3.19
N GLU A 38 18.66 -8.80 3.93
CA GLU A 38 18.54 -8.57 5.37
C GLU A 38 17.84 -7.23 5.68
N LEU A 39 18.15 -6.18 4.91
CA LEU A 39 17.43 -4.90 4.98
C LEU A 39 15.94 -5.08 4.65
N GLU A 40 15.61 -5.71 3.54
CA GLU A 40 14.22 -5.98 3.15
C GLU A 40 13.48 -6.81 4.20
N LYS A 41 14.14 -7.77 4.82
CA LYS A 41 13.58 -8.55 5.92
C LYS A 41 13.25 -7.69 7.14
N LEU A 42 14.14 -6.80 7.56
CA LEU A 42 13.89 -5.90 8.70
C LEU A 42 12.79 -4.90 8.37
N ILE A 43 12.80 -4.34 7.16
CA ILE A 43 11.74 -3.47 6.67
C ILE A 43 10.38 -4.17 6.70
N SER A 44 10.33 -5.42 6.26
CA SER A 44 9.07 -6.21 6.27
C SER A 44 8.53 -6.49 7.68
N GLN A 45 9.34 -6.32 8.72
CA GLN A 45 8.97 -6.48 10.11
C GLN A 45 8.61 -5.16 10.80
N LEU A 46 8.82 -4.01 10.13
CA LEU A 46 8.43 -2.72 10.67
C LEU A 46 6.92 -2.66 10.89
N PRO A 47 6.47 -2.18 12.06
CA PRO A 47 5.07 -1.87 12.27
C PRO A 47 4.64 -0.70 11.36
N HIS A 48 3.34 -0.51 11.19
CA HIS A 48 2.86 0.72 10.56
C HIS A 48 3.27 1.94 11.40
N PRO A 49 3.46 3.12 10.77
CA PRO A 49 3.78 4.35 11.49
C PRO A 49 2.75 4.64 12.59
N ALA A 50 3.24 4.98 13.79
CA ALA A 50 2.42 5.14 14.99
C ALA A 50 1.34 6.23 14.83
N SER A 51 1.65 7.32 14.13
CA SER A 51 0.72 8.41 13.85
C SER A 51 -0.48 7.95 13.01
N ARG A 52 -0.25 7.08 12.02
CA ARG A 52 -1.32 6.50 11.19
C ARG A 52 -2.23 5.59 12.01
N ILE A 53 -1.64 4.69 12.81
CA ILE A 53 -2.39 3.80 13.71
C ILE A 53 -3.26 4.63 14.66
N THR A 54 -2.66 5.59 15.36
CA THR A 54 -3.34 6.41 16.36
C THR A 54 -4.48 7.24 15.74
N THR A 55 -4.27 7.81 14.55
CA THR A 55 -5.28 8.60 13.86
C THR A 55 -6.47 7.74 13.47
N ILE A 56 -6.23 6.58 12.85
CA ILE A 56 -7.31 5.68 12.43
C ILE A 56 -8.05 5.11 13.64
N GLU A 57 -7.34 4.68 14.68
CA GLU A 57 -7.96 4.16 15.91
C GLU A 57 -8.89 5.21 16.54
N ARG A 58 -8.43 6.47 16.63
CA ARG A 58 -9.23 7.59 17.16
C ARG A 58 -10.51 7.79 16.35
N GLU A 59 -10.42 7.83 15.02
CA GLU A 59 -11.57 8.04 14.15
C GLU A 59 -12.55 6.85 14.20
N VAL A 60 -12.04 5.61 14.21
CA VAL A 60 -12.86 4.40 14.38
C VAL A 60 -13.60 4.44 15.71
N ILE A 61 -12.93 4.78 16.82
CA ILE A 61 -13.58 4.90 18.14
C ILE A 61 -14.63 6.00 18.16
N SER A 62 -14.33 7.15 17.53
CA SER A 62 -15.26 8.26 17.43
C SER A 62 -16.53 7.87 16.69
N GLN A 63 -16.37 7.25 15.52
CA GLN A 63 -17.50 6.83 14.67
C GLN A 63 -18.32 5.70 15.29
N LEU A 64 -17.68 4.75 15.97
CA LEU A 64 -18.40 3.71 16.71
C LEU A 64 -19.27 4.27 17.85
N LYS A 65 -18.78 5.27 18.58
CA LYS A 65 -19.58 5.96 19.61
C LYS A 65 -20.74 6.75 19.01
N GLU A 66 -20.53 7.39 17.86
CA GLU A 66 -21.59 8.09 17.15
C GLU A 66 -22.67 7.11 16.68
N TRP A 67 -22.27 5.97 16.13
CA TRP A 67 -23.20 4.91 15.76
C TRP A 67 -23.96 4.30 16.95
N GLU A 68 -23.31 4.12 18.10
CA GLU A 68 -23.99 3.68 19.34
C GLU A 68 -25.08 4.69 19.78
N ALA A 69 -24.89 5.98 19.49
CA ALA A 69 -25.87 7.04 19.80
C ALA A 69 -26.92 7.22 18.69
N ASP A 70 -26.52 7.12 17.43
CA ASP A 70 -27.38 7.22 16.24
C ASP A 70 -26.99 6.13 15.22
N GLN A 71 -27.83 5.12 15.11
CA GLN A 71 -27.59 3.98 14.22
C GLN A 71 -27.49 4.36 12.75
N ASN A 72 -27.88 5.57 12.34
CA ASN A 72 -27.69 6.03 10.97
C ASN A 72 -26.23 6.37 10.65
N ALA A 73 -25.38 6.61 11.67
CA ALA A 73 -23.94 6.83 11.53
C ALA A 73 -23.15 5.51 11.44
N ASN A 74 -23.66 4.54 10.70
CA ASN A 74 -23.27 3.14 10.72
C ASN A 74 -22.05 2.78 9.84
N HIS A 75 -21.28 3.74 9.38
CA HIS A 75 -20.12 3.48 8.51
C HIS A 75 -18.96 4.44 8.74
N LEU A 76 -17.76 3.98 8.40
CA LEU A 76 -16.56 4.79 8.24
C LEU A 76 -15.75 4.27 7.05
N VAL A 77 -15.29 5.18 6.19
CA VAL A 77 -14.41 4.87 5.07
C VAL A 77 -13.01 5.40 5.37
N ILE A 78 -12.01 4.52 5.30
CA ILE A 78 -10.59 4.87 5.41
C ILE A 78 -10.04 4.98 4.00
N LEU A 79 -9.57 6.17 3.65
CA LEU A 79 -9.01 6.46 2.33
C LEU A 79 -7.48 6.51 2.40
N GLY A 80 -6.83 5.78 1.53
CA GLY A 80 -5.38 5.73 1.45
C GLY A 80 -4.85 5.76 0.02
N SER A 81 -3.55 5.73 -0.10
CA SER A 81 -2.85 5.59 -1.37
C SER A 81 -3.12 4.21 -2.01
N PRO A 82 -3.05 4.08 -3.34
CA PRO A 82 -3.13 2.77 -4.01
C PRO A 82 -1.96 1.84 -3.67
N LEU A 83 -0.93 2.35 -3.00
CA LEU A 83 0.24 1.61 -2.54
C LEU A 83 0.08 1.12 -1.10
N SER A 84 -0.81 1.76 -0.31
CA SER A 84 -0.99 1.45 1.11
C SER A 84 -1.59 0.07 1.34
N ASN A 85 -1.03 -0.69 2.28
CA ASN A 85 -1.66 -1.92 2.77
C ASN A 85 -2.77 -1.60 3.79
N LEU A 86 -3.93 -1.19 3.27
CA LEU A 86 -5.09 -0.80 4.09
C LEU A 86 -5.58 -1.93 5.01
N GLU A 87 -5.52 -3.17 4.56
CA GLU A 87 -5.94 -4.32 5.35
C GLU A 87 -5.11 -4.44 6.63
N SER A 88 -3.79 -4.47 6.51
CA SER A 88 -2.88 -4.57 7.65
C SER A 88 -2.99 -3.36 8.58
N LEU A 89 -3.14 -2.16 8.01
CA LEU A 89 -3.28 -0.93 8.78
C LEU A 89 -4.60 -0.89 9.56
N ILE A 90 -5.72 -1.29 8.95
CA ILE A 90 -7.01 -1.40 9.62
C ILE A 90 -6.93 -2.43 10.76
N GLN A 91 -6.32 -3.59 10.53
CA GLN A 91 -6.14 -4.62 11.55
C GLN A 91 -5.30 -4.11 12.73
N ALA A 92 -4.21 -3.39 12.46
CA ALA A 92 -3.34 -2.81 13.49
C ALA A 92 -4.02 -1.69 14.30
N SER A 93 -4.91 -0.92 13.66
CA SER A 93 -5.58 0.23 14.26
C SER A 93 -6.93 -0.11 14.91
N PHE A 94 -7.44 -1.34 14.73
CA PHE A 94 -8.78 -1.67 15.23
C PHE A 94 -8.78 -1.83 16.76
N PRO A 95 -9.69 -1.17 17.49
CA PRO A 95 -9.67 -1.20 18.96
C PRO A 95 -9.94 -2.61 19.51
N GLN A 96 -9.04 -3.13 20.32
CA GLN A 96 -9.06 -4.50 20.90
C GLN A 96 -10.39 -4.86 21.57
N ARG A 97 -11.06 -3.88 22.23
CA ARG A 97 -12.33 -4.11 22.95
C ARG A 97 -13.49 -4.51 22.05
N TYR A 98 -13.42 -4.19 20.75
CA TYR A 98 -14.46 -4.50 19.75
C TYR A 98 -14.17 -5.78 18.96
N LEU A 99 -13.04 -6.46 19.18
CA LEU A 99 -12.66 -7.66 18.41
C LEU A 99 -13.66 -8.81 18.54
N LYS A 100 -14.46 -8.85 19.62
CA LYS A 100 -15.52 -9.84 19.78
C LYS A 100 -16.73 -9.46 18.93
N GLY A 101 -16.93 -10.13 17.82
CA GLY A 101 -18.07 -9.90 16.91
C GLY A 101 -17.71 -9.21 15.61
N VAL A 102 -16.41 -8.98 15.37
CA VAL A 102 -15.91 -8.45 14.09
C VAL A 102 -15.88 -9.55 13.04
N GLU A 103 -16.45 -9.28 11.89
CA GLU A 103 -16.37 -10.13 10.71
C GLU A 103 -15.67 -9.38 9.58
N VAL A 104 -14.53 -9.91 9.08
CA VAL A 104 -13.83 -9.35 7.95
C VAL A 104 -14.32 -10.03 6.69
N ILE A 105 -14.81 -9.23 5.75
CA ILE A 105 -15.33 -9.74 4.48
C ILE A 105 -14.26 -9.59 3.40
N TYR A 106 -13.85 -10.72 2.86
CA TYR A 106 -13.09 -10.80 1.62
C TYR A 106 -14.02 -11.32 0.52
N PRO A 107 -14.69 -10.43 -0.24
CA PRO A 107 -15.68 -10.84 -1.23
C PRO A 107 -15.08 -11.73 -2.31
N PHE A 108 -13.78 -11.58 -2.56
CA PHE A 108 -13.03 -12.32 -3.56
C PHE A 108 -11.75 -12.90 -2.94
N SER A 109 -11.81 -14.17 -2.51
CA SER A 109 -10.63 -14.92 -2.05
C SER A 109 -9.64 -15.19 -3.19
N ASP A 110 -10.10 -15.20 -4.44
CA ASP A 110 -9.30 -15.29 -5.66
C ASP A 110 -9.65 -14.14 -6.60
N LEU A 111 -8.69 -13.22 -6.83
CA LEU A 111 -8.88 -12.05 -7.69
C LEU A 111 -9.21 -12.40 -9.16
N ARG A 112 -9.02 -13.65 -9.57
CA ARG A 112 -9.47 -14.15 -10.90
C ARG A 112 -10.98 -14.11 -11.08
N PHE A 113 -11.77 -14.05 -10.01
CA PHE A 113 -13.21 -13.85 -10.14
C PHE A 113 -13.57 -12.53 -10.83
N ARG A 114 -12.73 -11.52 -10.75
CA ARG A 114 -12.90 -10.25 -11.48
C ARG A 114 -12.77 -10.41 -13.00
N GLU A 115 -12.32 -11.55 -13.50
CA GLU A 115 -12.32 -11.88 -14.94
C GLU A 115 -13.73 -12.16 -15.50
N GLN A 116 -14.72 -12.28 -14.62
CA GLN A 116 -16.12 -12.47 -14.99
C GLN A 116 -17.01 -11.35 -14.41
N PRO A 117 -17.04 -10.17 -15.06
CA PRO A 117 -17.73 -8.98 -14.52
C PRO A 117 -19.19 -9.22 -14.12
N SER A 118 -19.91 -10.05 -14.86
CA SER A 118 -21.31 -10.41 -14.56
C SER A 118 -21.48 -11.16 -13.23
N GLN A 119 -20.44 -11.78 -12.70
CA GLN A 119 -20.48 -12.51 -11.43
C GLN A 119 -20.01 -11.66 -10.23
N ILE A 120 -19.31 -10.54 -10.45
CA ILE A 120 -18.78 -9.67 -9.37
C ILE A 120 -19.90 -9.28 -8.42
N THR A 121 -20.99 -8.72 -8.95
CA THR A 121 -22.16 -8.29 -8.17
C THR A 121 -22.79 -9.44 -7.39
N GLN A 122 -22.97 -10.59 -8.02
CA GLN A 122 -23.58 -11.76 -7.39
C GLN A 122 -22.70 -12.29 -6.23
N GLN A 123 -21.39 -12.35 -6.41
CA GLN A 123 -20.47 -12.83 -5.40
C GLN A 123 -20.36 -11.87 -4.24
N LEU A 124 -20.29 -10.55 -4.50
CA LEU A 124 -20.32 -9.54 -3.46
C LEU A 124 -21.59 -9.65 -2.60
N LYS A 125 -22.76 -9.75 -3.25
CA LYS A 125 -24.03 -9.97 -2.57
C LYS A 125 -24.01 -11.23 -1.72
N ALA A 126 -23.62 -12.35 -2.29
CA ALA A 126 -23.60 -13.65 -1.59
C ALA A 126 -22.63 -13.65 -0.41
N ALA A 127 -21.49 -12.97 -0.49
CA ALA A 127 -20.56 -12.83 0.62
C ALA A 127 -21.17 -12.04 1.78
N ILE A 128 -21.80 -10.90 1.48
CA ILE A 128 -22.42 -10.02 2.47
C ILE A 128 -23.69 -10.63 3.06
N GLU A 129 -24.60 -11.15 2.24
CA GLU A 129 -25.85 -11.77 2.70
C GLU A 129 -25.61 -12.99 3.60
N ARG A 130 -24.58 -13.79 3.32
CA ARG A 130 -24.19 -14.91 4.19
C ARG A 130 -23.91 -14.46 5.63
N ILE A 131 -23.30 -13.30 5.80
CA ILE A 131 -22.94 -12.75 7.11
C ILE A 131 -24.15 -12.05 7.75
N THR A 132 -24.88 -11.25 6.97
CA THR A 132 -26.03 -10.51 7.49
C THR A 132 -27.23 -11.39 7.80
N GLN A 133 -27.47 -12.46 7.02
CA GLN A 133 -28.62 -13.38 7.18
C GLN A 133 -28.32 -14.61 8.06
N GLY A 134 -27.06 -14.99 8.25
CA GLY A 134 -26.65 -16.21 8.96
C GLY A 134 -27.12 -16.34 10.41
N HIS A 135 -27.74 -15.32 10.99
CA HIS A 135 -28.30 -15.33 12.34
C HIS A 135 -29.80 -15.62 12.41
N ASN A 136 -30.55 -15.59 11.30
CA ASN A 136 -31.98 -15.90 11.29
C ASN A 136 -32.29 -17.42 11.28
N SER A 137 -31.26 -18.27 11.11
CA SER A 137 -31.44 -19.73 10.92
C SER A 137 -31.15 -20.58 12.14
N ARG A 138 -30.87 -20.03 13.32
CA ARG A 138 -30.65 -20.84 14.53
C ARG A 138 -31.88 -20.92 15.39
N LEU A 139 -32.60 -21.97 15.22
CA LEU A 139 -33.64 -22.51 16.09
C LEU A 139 -33.12 -22.93 17.49
N PHE A 140 -32.38 -22.08 18.17
CA PHE A 140 -32.08 -22.31 19.60
C PHE A 140 -31.97 -20.97 20.31
N GLN A 141 -33.05 -20.65 21.00
CA GLN A 141 -33.12 -19.62 22.03
C GLN A 141 -32.23 -20.03 23.22
N SER A 142 -31.11 -19.35 23.36
CA SER A 142 -30.51 -19.15 24.67
C SER A 142 -30.01 -17.73 24.72
N SER A 143 -30.48 -16.96 25.70
CA SER A 143 -30.13 -15.60 26.10
C SER A 143 -28.79 -15.08 25.51
N GLN A 144 -28.81 -14.50 24.33
CA GLN A 144 -27.66 -13.81 23.75
C GLN A 144 -27.96 -12.34 23.69
N GLU A 145 -27.18 -11.59 24.46
CA GLU A 145 -26.95 -10.15 24.25
C GLU A 145 -26.82 -9.87 22.76
N SER A 146 -27.53 -8.89 22.25
CA SER A 146 -27.43 -8.43 20.87
C SER A 146 -25.97 -8.02 20.60
N ARG A 147 -25.20 -8.91 19.99
CA ARG A 147 -23.81 -8.61 19.67
C ARG A 147 -23.76 -7.62 18.53
N THR A 148 -23.16 -6.49 18.79
CA THR A 148 -22.79 -5.48 17.80
C THR A 148 -22.06 -6.14 16.63
N LYS A 149 -22.61 -6.02 15.41
CA LYS A 149 -21.98 -6.55 14.21
C LYS A 149 -21.12 -5.49 13.57
N ILE A 150 -19.84 -5.74 13.45
CA ILE A 150 -18.91 -4.90 12.70
C ILE A 150 -18.44 -5.68 11.48
N ILE A 151 -18.59 -5.07 10.33
CA ILE A 151 -18.24 -5.67 9.03
C ILE A 151 -17.12 -4.83 8.43
N ILE A 152 -16.00 -5.47 8.12
CA ILE A 152 -14.82 -4.80 7.56
C ILE A 152 -14.61 -5.27 6.12
N ILE A 153 -14.57 -4.33 5.17
CA ILE A 153 -14.15 -4.56 3.78
C ILE A 153 -12.89 -3.72 3.56
N PRO A 154 -11.69 -4.30 3.71
CA PRO A 154 -10.45 -3.51 3.75
C PRO A 154 -10.01 -2.94 2.40
N ASN A 155 -10.50 -3.50 1.28
CA ASN A 155 -10.06 -3.14 -0.07
C ASN A 155 -11.26 -3.06 -1.00
N LEU A 156 -11.98 -1.93 -0.98
CA LEU A 156 -13.18 -1.72 -1.79
C LEU A 156 -12.86 -1.72 -3.29
N GLU A 157 -11.66 -1.31 -3.68
CA GLU A 157 -11.16 -1.36 -5.06
C GLU A 157 -11.09 -2.77 -5.63
N GLN A 158 -11.09 -3.79 -4.80
CA GLN A 158 -11.15 -5.19 -5.23
C GLN A 158 -12.58 -5.67 -5.45
N CYS A 159 -13.60 -4.92 -4.99
CA CYS A 159 -15.01 -5.28 -5.08
C CYS A 159 -15.66 -4.87 -6.41
N PHE A 160 -14.90 -4.32 -7.34
CA PHE A 160 -15.39 -3.92 -8.65
C PHE A 160 -14.31 -4.08 -9.74
N LEU A 161 -14.73 -3.90 -11.00
CA LEU A 161 -13.84 -3.78 -12.14
C LEU A 161 -14.32 -2.62 -13.02
N ARG A 162 -13.40 -1.79 -13.52
CA ARG A 162 -13.72 -0.69 -14.45
C ARG A 162 -14.05 -1.24 -15.84
N CYS A 163 -15.22 -1.81 -15.98
CA CYS A 163 -15.78 -2.30 -17.25
C CYS A 163 -17.30 -2.26 -17.20
N ILE A 164 -17.97 -2.50 -18.32
CA ILE A 164 -19.43 -2.53 -18.36
C ILE A 164 -19.98 -3.58 -17.40
N GLY A 165 -20.86 -3.17 -16.49
CA GLY A 165 -21.45 -4.03 -15.46
C GLY A 165 -20.54 -4.36 -14.28
N GLY A 166 -19.28 -3.88 -14.27
CA GLY A 166 -18.28 -4.28 -13.28
C GLY A 166 -18.38 -3.55 -11.94
N TRP A 167 -19.15 -2.45 -11.79
CA TRP A 167 -19.33 -1.71 -10.54
C TRP A 167 -20.78 -1.70 -10.00
N GLU A 168 -21.68 -2.44 -10.61
CA GLU A 168 -23.07 -2.56 -10.13
C GLU A 168 -23.16 -3.10 -8.70
N GLY A 169 -22.19 -3.94 -8.30
CA GLY A 169 -22.07 -4.44 -6.94
C GLY A 169 -21.84 -3.32 -5.91
N ILE A 170 -21.08 -2.29 -6.27
CA ILE A 170 -20.84 -1.12 -5.40
C ILE A 170 -22.13 -0.28 -5.27
N ILE A 171 -22.90 -0.13 -6.35
CA ILE A 171 -24.20 0.57 -6.28
C ILE A 171 -25.13 -0.14 -5.29
N TRP A 172 -25.20 -1.44 -5.35
CA TRP A 172 -25.98 -2.23 -4.41
C TRP A 172 -25.39 -2.14 -2.97
N LEU A 173 -24.06 -2.24 -2.81
CA LEU A 173 -23.40 -2.22 -1.49
C LEU A 173 -23.68 -0.91 -0.76
N ARG A 174 -23.51 0.25 -1.40
CA ARG A 174 -23.73 1.57 -0.77
C ARG A 174 -25.18 1.72 -0.28
N GLU A 175 -26.15 1.21 -1.05
CA GLU A 175 -27.56 1.21 -0.64
C GLU A 175 -27.80 0.22 0.52
N HIS A 176 -27.18 -0.96 0.45
CA HIS A 176 -27.30 -1.96 1.49
C HIS A 176 -26.75 -1.46 2.84
N ILE A 177 -25.61 -0.79 2.85
CA ILE A 177 -25.01 -0.19 4.06
C ILE A 177 -25.99 0.78 4.74
N VAL A 178 -26.58 1.70 3.98
CA VAL A 178 -27.54 2.68 4.51
C VAL A 178 -28.80 2.02 5.07
N HIS A 179 -29.23 0.87 4.50
CA HIS A 179 -30.42 0.14 4.93
C HIS A 179 -30.18 -0.93 6.00
N THR A 180 -28.93 -1.05 6.50
CA THR A 180 -28.57 -2.00 7.58
C THR A 180 -27.99 -1.26 8.80
N PRO A 181 -28.79 -0.44 9.51
CA PRO A 181 -28.32 0.39 10.60
C PRO A 181 -27.84 -0.39 11.82
N ASP A 182 -28.21 -1.67 11.95
CA ASP A 182 -27.80 -2.60 13.00
C ASP A 182 -26.40 -3.19 12.81
N CYS A 183 -25.75 -2.87 11.69
CA CYS A 183 -24.38 -3.26 11.40
C CYS A 183 -23.50 -2.03 11.24
N PHE A 184 -22.29 -2.03 11.83
CA PHE A 184 -21.29 -1.01 11.55
C PHE A 184 -20.37 -1.48 10.40
N TRP A 185 -20.12 -0.59 9.44
CA TRP A 185 -19.33 -0.89 8.25
C TRP A 185 -18.02 -0.10 8.25
N LEU A 186 -16.90 -0.79 8.32
CA LEU A 186 -15.59 -0.20 8.15
C LEU A 186 -15.04 -0.57 6.78
N LEU A 187 -14.83 0.44 5.95
CA LEU A 187 -14.41 0.26 4.55
C LEU A 187 -13.02 0.86 4.35
N GLY A 188 -12.12 0.12 3.72
CA GLY A 188 -10.88 0.65 3.17
C GLY A 188 -11.04 0.86 1.67
N CYS A 189 -10.51 1.96 1.14
CA CYS A 189 -10.50 2.23 -0.30
C CYS A 189 -9.31 3.11 -0.68
N ASN A 190 -8.70 2.86 -1.83
CA ASN A 190 -7.72 3.80 -2.33
C ASN A 190 -8.38 5.04 -2.96
N HIS A 191 -7.68 6.18 -2.93
CA HIS A 191 -8.20 7.47 -3.42
C HIS A 191 -8.60 7.45 -4.90
N TRP A 192 -7.85 6.75 -5.75
CA TRP A 192 -8.13 6.66 -7.18
C TRP A 192 -9.44 5.92 -7.45
N SER A 193 -9.66 4.82 -6.75
CA SER A 193 -10.93 4.09 -6.77
C SER A 193 -12.07 4.93 -6.25
N TRP A 194 -11.86 5.63 -5.14
CA TRP A 194 -12.88 6.43 -4.50
C TRP A 194 -13.41 7.53 -5.42
N ILE A 195 -12.52 8.29 -6.06
CA ILE A 195 -12.88 9.34 -7.02
C ILE A 195 -13.61 8.74 -8.24
N PHE A 196 -13.12 7.61 -8.75
CA PHE A 196 -13.81 6.91 -9.84
C PHE A 196 -15.21 6.48 -9.44
N LEU A 197 -15.38 5.88 -8.26
CA LEU A 197 -16.70 5.44 -7.76
C LEU A 197 -17.62 6.62 -7.49
N ASP A 198 -17.09 7.76 -7.06
CA ASP A 198 -17.91 8.96 -6.91
C ASP A 198 -18.42 9.46 -8.26
N TYR A 199 -17.54 9.48 -9.26
CA TYR A 199 -17.90 9.88 -10.63
C TYR A 199 -18.97 8.97 -11.25
N VAL A 200 -18.84 7.63 -11.10
CA VAL A 200 -19.74 6.69 -11.78
C VAL A 200 -20.99 6.33 -11.00
N CYS A 201 -20.95 6.44 -9.67
CA CYS A 201 -22.09 6.00 -8.84
C CYS A 201 -22.34 6.89 -7.61
N GLN A 202 -21.74 8.08 -7.52
CA GLN A 202 -22.00 9.08 -6.46
C GLN A 202 -21.85 8.50 -5.03
N ILE A 203 -20.81 7.71 -4.80
CA ILE A 203 -20.60 7.01 -3.53
C ILE A 203 -20.53 7.97 -2.34
N ASN A 204 -20.00 9.20 -2.53
CA ASN A 204 -19.91 10.26 -1.53
C ASN A 204 -21.28 10.69 -0.98
N ALA A 205 -22.33 10.58 -1.78
CA ALA A 205 -23.69 10.95 -1.33
C ALA A 205 -24.25 9.97 -0.30
N TYR A 206 -23.78 8.73 -0.33
CA TYR A 206 -24.22 7.64 0.55
C TYR A 206 -23.28 7.44 1.73
N LEU A 207 -21.97 7.41 1.50
CA LEU A 207 -20.95 7.11 2.50
C LEU A 207 -20.18 8.39 2.84
N LYS A 208 -20.71 9.14 3.81
CA LYS A 208 -20.23 10.49 4.16
C LYS A 208 -19.09 10.49 5.16
N ALA A 209 -19.12 9.56 6.13
CA ALA A 209 -18.09 9.46 7.16
C ALA A 209 -16.81 8.90 6.57
N ARG A 210 -15.77 9.73 6.52
CA ARG A 210 -14.48 9.39 5.89
C ARG A 210 -13.31 9.94 6.69
N VAL A 211 -12.21 9.20 6.66
CA VAL A 211 -10.91 9.64 7.17
C VAL A 211 -9.84 9.34 6.13
N ASN A 212 -8.96 10.30 5.90
CA ASN A 212 -7.77 10.10 5.09
C ASN A 212 -6.63 9.59 5.97
N ILE A 213 -5.82 8.66 5.45
CA ILE A 213 -4.57 8.29 6.10
C ILE A 213 -3.65 9.52 6.06
N PRO A 214 -3.09 9.95 7.21
CA PRO A 214 -2.22 11.12 7.23
C PRO A 214 -0.90 10.86 6.49
N ASN A 215 -0.43 11.90 5.80
CA ASN A 215 0.90 11.94 5.23
C ASN A 215 1.94 12.05 6.35
N LEU A 216 3.07 11.37 6.20
CA LEU A 216 4.12 11.37 7.19
C LEU A 216 5.05 12.59 7.03
N SER A 217 5.35 13.25 8.12
CA SER A 217 6.40 14.26 8.20
C SER A 217 7.79 13.62 8.19
N GLY A 218 8.84 14.44 8.00
CA GLY A 218 10.22 13.97 8.07
C GLY A 218 10.56 13.37 9.45
N GLU A 219 10.06 13.97 10.53
CA GLU A 219 10.23 13.45 11.90
C GLU A 219 9.57 12.08 12.08
N GLU A 220 8.33 11.91 11.61
CA GLU A 220 7.61 10.64 11.69
C GLU A 220 8.25 9.54 10.82
N LEU A 221 8.83 9.90 9.67
CA LEU A 221 9.61 8.97 8.85
C LEU A 221 10.89 8.52 9.56
N TRP A 222 11.60 9.46 10.20
CA TRP A 222 12.77 9.15 11.01
C TRP A 222 12.42 8.19 12.15
N GLU A 223 11.42 8.52 12.96
CA GLU A 223 10.98 7.67 14.08
C GLU A 223 10.58 6.27 13.61
N TRP A 224 9.91 6.19 12.47
CA TRP A 224 9.45 4.92 11.92
C TRP A 224 10.59 4.03 11.43
N LEU A 225 11.62 4.61 10.76
CA LEU A 225 12.75 3.89 10.18
C LEU A 225 13.91 3.70 11.16
N GLN A 226 13.89 4.40 12.30
CA GLN A 226 14.96 4.36 13.31
C GLN A 226 15.44 2.96 13.68
N PRO A 227 14.58 1.93 13.90
CA PRO A 227 15.04 0.59 14.25
C PRO A 227 15.90 -0.07 13.17
N VAL A 228 15.66 0.25 11.90
CA VAL A 228 16.47 -0.25 10.77
C VAL A 228 17.77 0.52 10.66
N ILE A 229 17.71 1.84 10.79
CA ILE A 229 18.88 2.73 10.71
C ILE A 229 19.90 2.39 11.80
N GLU A 230 19.47 2.26 13.04
CA GLU A 230 20.35 1.90 14.17
C GLU A 230 21.06 0.55 13.97
N SER A 231 20.45 -0.35 13.20
CA SER A 231 21.03 -1.67 12.89
C SER A 231 22.08 -1.64 11.80
N PHE A 232 22.00 -0.68 10.86
CA PHE A 232 22.84 -0.65 9.65
C PHE A 232 23.70 0.60 9.49
N ILE A 233 23.30 1.73 10.12
CA ILE A 233 23.96 3.04 9.95
C ILE A 233 24.18 3.68 11.34
N PRO A 234 24.99 3.07 12.22
CA PRO A 234 25.09 3.48 13.61
C PRO A 234 25.74 4.85 13.84
N GLU A 235 26.44 5.43 12.84
CA GLU A 235 27.23 6.65 13.01
C GLU A 235 26.51 7.94 12.59
N GLU A 236 25.40 7.89 11.89
CA GLU A 236 24.66 9.10 11.49
C GLU A 236 23.81 9.71 12.62
N LYS A 237 24.41 9.89 13.82
CA LYS A 237 23.70 10.45 14.97
C LYS A 237 23.57 11.98 14.96
N ASP A 238 24.33 12.69 14.12
CA ASP A 238 24.44 14.14 14.22
C ASP A 238 24.23 14.88 12.87
N ASP A 239 23.42 15.88 12.88
CA ASP A 239 23.31 17.09 12.07
C ASP A 239 22.85 17.05 10.60
N HIS A 240 22.94 15.98 9.85
CA HIS A 240 22.37 15.90 8.48
C HIS A 240 20.90 15.42 8.45
N SER A 241 20.36 15.05 9.60
CA SER A 241 19.12 14.29 9.69
C SER A 241 17.88 15.09 9.26
N SER A 242 17.71 16.33 9.69
CA SER A 242 16.44 17.04 9.41
C SER A 242 16.24 17.32 7.93
N PHE A 243 17.25 17.82 7.22
CA PHE A 243 17.14 18.13 5.78
C PHE A 243 16.89 16.87 4.93
N PHE A 244 17.58 15.77 5.24
CA PHE A 244 17.35 14.50 4.53
C PHE A 244 15.90 14.03 4.69
N TRP A 245 15.41 13.98 5.93
CA TRP A 245 14.08 13.48 6.26
C TRP A 245 12.96 14.39 5.74
N GLU A 246 13.14 15.70 5.82
CA GLU A 246 12.22 16.66 5.22
C GLU A 246 12.18 16.54 3.68
N THR A 247 13.34 16.34 3.05
CA THR A 247 13.42 16.10 1.61
C THR A 247 12.72 14.79 1.25
N LEU A 248 12.96 13.72 2.01
CA LEU A 248 12.32 12.42 1.82
C LEU A 248 10.80 12.53 1.95
N ALA A 249 10.30 13.21 2.99
CA ALA A 249 8.88 13.45 3.20
C ALA A 249 8.27 14.25 2.05
N SER A 250 8.97 15.29 1.59
CA SER A 250 8.51 16.12 0.46
C SER A 250 8.43 15.34 -0.84
N LEU A 251 9.46 14.55 -1.18
CA LEU A 251 9.51 13.78 -2.43
C LEU A 251 8.52 12.60 -2.43
N SER A 252 8.32 11.98 -1.29
CA SER A 252 7.34 10.90 -1.12
C SER A 252 5.91 11.38 -0.94
N GLU A 253 5.69 12.69 -0.82
CA GLU A 253 4.41 13.26 -0.38
C GLU A 253 3.92 12.66 0.96
N GLY A 254 4.84 12.21 1.81
CA GLY A 254 4.55 11.53 3.08
C GLY A 254 3.96 10.11 2.95
N GLU A 255 3.99 9.51 1.76
CA GLU A 255 3.57 8.12 1.55
C GLU A 255 4.66 7.14 1.99
N SER A 256 4.33 6.24 2.93
CA SER A 256 5.30 5.32 3.54
C SER A 256 6.00 4.41 2.53
N GLU A 257 5.27 3.87 1.57
CA GLU A 257 5.79 2.95 0.57
C GLU A 257 6.73 3.66 -0.41
N VAL A 258 6.42 4.90 -0.76
CA VAL A 258 7.28 5.76 -1.60
C VAL A 258 8.51 6.20 -0.83
N ALA A 259 8.32 6.67 0.41
CA ALA A 259 9.42 7.06 1.29
C ALA A 259 10.40 5.90 1.51
N MET A 260 9.89 4.69 1.74
CA MET A 260 10.70 3.48 1.86
C MET A 260 11.51 3.20 0.60
N ALA A 261 10.87 3.25 -0.57
CA ALA A 261 11.55 3.00 -1.85
C ALA A 261 12.65 4.05 -2.12
N LEU A 262 12.37 5.34 -1.88
CA LEU A 262 13.34 6.42 -2.04
C LEU A 262 14.47 6.33 -1.01
N TRP A 263 14.15 5.94 0.23
CA TRP A 263 15.16 5.73 1.27
C TRP A 263 16.13 4.61 0.89
N LEU A 264 15.62 3.48 0.39
CA LEU A 264 16.48 2.38 -0.09
C LEU A 264 17.39 2.82 -1.22
N GLU A 265 16.88 3.57 -2.21
CA GLU A 265 17.69 4.13 -3.30
C GLU A 265 18.73 5.16 -2.83
N SER A 266 18.52 5.73 -1.63
CA SER A 266 19.46 6.68 -1.04
C SER A 266 20.58 6.01 -0.24
N ILE A 267 20.55 4.68 -0.07
CA ILE A 267 21.60 3.94 0.62
C ILE A 267 22.76 3.68 -0.33
N GLN A 268 23.94 4.10 0.05
CA GLN A 268 25.19 3.77 -0.62
C GLN A 268 26.13 3.06 0.33
N MET A 269 27.02 2.27 -0.22
CA MET A 269 28.08 1.62 0.54
C MET A 269 29.38 2.41 0.39
N SER A 270 29.89 2.95 1.50
CA SER A 270 31.19 3.62 1.52
C SER A 270 32.29 2.56 1.58
N VAL A 271 33.24 2.65 0.67
CA VAL A 271 34.48 1.88 0.71
C VAL A 271 35.59 2.83 1.16
N ASP A 272 35.86 2.90 2.45
CA ASP A 272 37.00 3.69 2.93
C ASP A 272 38.30 3.16 2.36
N GLU A 273 39.19 4.08 1.90
CA GLU A 273 40.53 3.72 1.41
C GLU A 273 41.28 2.98 2.51
N VAL A 274 41.39 1.67 2.34
CA VAL A 274 42.06 0.78 3.29
C VAL A 274 43.54 1.15 3.36
N SER A 275 43.96 1.75 4.43
CA SER A 275 45.36 1.70 4.85
C SER A 275 45.69 0.26 5.22
N GLN A 276 46.68 -0.32 4.54
CA GLN A 276 47.05 -1.76 4.50
C GLN A 276 47.37 -2.41 5.89
N GLU A 277 47.06 -1.80 7.00
CA GLU A 277 47.47 -2.31 8.31
C GLU A 277 46.34 -2.76 9.26
N ASN A 278 45.07 -2.49 8.98
CA ASN A 278 43.97 -2.95 9.85
C ASN A 278 42.79 -3.52 9.06
N VAL A 279 42.71 -4.84 9.02
CA VAL A 279 41.72 -5.65 8.29
C VAL A 279 40.33 -5.65 8.95
N GLU A 280 40.09 -4.80 9.96
CA GLU A 280 38.83 -4.74 10.72
C GLU A 280 37.95 -3.48 10.44
N GLU A 281 38.28 -2.68 9.42
CA GLU A 281 37.50 -1.49 9.12
C GLU A 281 36.22 -1.83 8.37
N MET A 282 35.13 -1.53 9.03
CA MET A 282 33.74 -1.83 8.65
C MET A 282 33.34 -1.09 7.38
N THR A 283 32.74 -1.81 6.46
CA THR A 283 31.99 -1.23 5.35
C THR A 283 30.78 -0.49 5.93
N HIS A 284 30.78 0.83 5.86
CA HIS A 284 29.69 1.64 6.39
C HIS A 284 28.67 1.93 5.27
N LEU A 285 27.40 1.76 5.59
CA LEU A 285 26.34 2.29 4.75
C LEU A 285 26.19 3.79 5.08
N LYS A 286 26.04 4.60 4.04
CA LYS A 286 25.76 6.05 4.16
C LYS A 286 24.50 6.41 3.40
N LEU A 287 23.86 7.50 3.83
CA LEU A 287 22.71 8.05 3.13
C LEU A 287 23.15 9.20 2.21
N ILE A 288 22.70 9.15 0.96
CA ILE A 288 22.82 10.28 0.03
C ILE A 288 21.47 11.00 -0.06
N THR A 289 21.50 12.27 -0.49
CA THR A 289 20.27 13.04 -0.68
C THR A 289 19.28 12.30 -1.59
N PRO A 290 18.04 12.04 -1.15
CA PRO A 290 17.07 11.34 -1.96
C PRO A 290 16.68 12.16 -3.20
N SER A 291 16.40 11.47 -4.29
CA SER A 291 15.94 12.09 -5.53
C SER A 291 14.94 11.20 -6.25
N LEU A 292 13.97 11.81 -6.94
CA LEU A 292 13.03 11.06 -7.76
C LEU A 292 13.71 10.54 -9.03
N PRO A 293 13.47 9.29 -9.42
CA PRO A 293 13.95 8.77 -10.69
C PRO A 293 13.23 9.44 -11.84
N LYS A 294 13.92 9.66 -12.96
CA LYS A 294 13.31 10.28 -14.14
C LYS A 294 12.35 9.30 -14.82
N LEU A 295 11.09 9.72 -14.95
CA LEU A 295 10.12 9.01 -15.76
C LEU A 295 10.37 9.34 -17.25
N ARG A 296 10.50 8.33 -18.11
CA ARG A 296 10.43 8.58 -19.56
C ARG A 296 9.01 8.94 -19.96
N GLY A 297 8.84 9.65 -21.07
CA GLY A 297 7.51 9.94 -21.61
C GLY A 297 6.70 8.65 -21.83
N LEU A 298 5.48 8.63 -21.30
CA LEU A 298 4.54 7.52 -21.46
C LEU A 298 3.68 7.72 -22.72
N SER A 299 3.44 6.66 -23.47
CA SER A 299 2.42 6.68 -24.53
C SER A 299 1.01 6.82 -23.93
N ALA A 300 0.04 7.20 -24.75
CA ALA A 300 -1.34 7.29 -24.29
C ALA A 300 -1.87 5.94 -23.75
N GLU A 301 -1.52 4.86 -24.41
CA GLU A 301 -1.92 3.51 -24.03
C GLU A 301 -1.26 3.06 -22.73
N GLU A 302 0.00 3.42 -22.49
CA GLU A 302 0.71 3.14 -21.23
C GLU A 302 0.09 3.90 -20.07
N ARG A 303 -0.31 5.16 -20.26
CA ARG A 303 -1.03 5.95 -19.25
C ARG A 303 -2.35 5.27 -18.85
N TYR A 304 -3.12 4.73 -19.81
CA TYR A 304 -4.35 3.99 -19.48
C TYR A 304 -4.08 2.70 -18.70
N VAL A 305 -3.00 1.97 -19.02
CA VAL A 305 -2.58 0.79 -18.25
C VAL A 305 -2.25 1.19 -16.82
N ILE A 306 -1.40 2.20 -16.63
CA ILE A 306 -0.98 2.66 -15.30
C ILE A 306 -2.16 3.22 -14.51
N HIS A 307 -3.02 4.04 -15.12
CA HIS A 307 -4.22 4.55 -14.47
C HIS A 307 -5.15 3.41 -14.00
N SER A 308 -5.32 2.37 -14.83
CA SER A 308 -6.12 1.20 -14.42
C SER A 308 -5.49 0.44 -13.26
N LEU A 309 -4.14 0.36 -13.19
CA LEU A 309 -3.42 -0.22 -12.06
C LEU A 309 -3.63 0.59 -10.78
N LEU A 310 -3.48 1.92 -10.84
CA LEU A 310 -3.70 2.79 -9.68
C LEU A 310 -5.13 2.71 -9.16
N LEU A 311 -6.09 2.63 -10.08
CA LEU A 311 -7.50 2.50 -9.75
C LEU A 311 -7.81 1.20 -9.01
N HIS A 312 -7.18 0.08 -9.38
CA HIS A 312 -7.46 -1.23 -8.78
C HIS A 312 -6.45 -1.68 -7.72
N GLY A 313 -5.38 -0.91 -7.48
CA GLY A 313 -4.27 -1.25 -6.58
C GLY A 313 -3.48 -2.45 -7.13
N ILE A 314 -4.04 -3.65 -6.97
CA ILE A 314 -3.48 -4.89 -7.51
C ILE A 314 -4.48 -5.56 -8.46
N ILE A 315 -4.00 -6.10 -9.59
CA ILE A 315 -4.87 -6.68 -10.61
C ILE A 315 -4.17 -7.78 -11.42
N THR A 316 -4.93 -8.78 -11.89
CA THR A 316 -4.42 -9.78 -12.83
C THR A 316 -4.31 -9.19 -14.25
N ARG A 317 -3.48 -9.79 -15.10
CA ARG A 317 -3.38 -9.38 -16.51
C ARG A 317 -4.71 -9.52 -17.26
N SER A 318 -5.49 -10.54 -16.92
CA SER A 318 -6.80 -10.78 -17.54
C SER A 318 -7.82 -9.70 -17.15
N SER A 319 -7.89 -9.36 -15.85
CA SER A 319 -8.78 -8.30 -15.36
C SER A 319 -8.34 -6.92 -15.86
N LEU A 320 -7.02 -6.67 -15.98
CA LEU A 320 -6.50 -5.44 -16.58
C LEU A 320 -6.94 -5.30 -18.05
N ALA A 321 -6.84 -6.36 -18.83
CA ALA A 321 -7.31 -6.36 -20.22
C ALA A 321 -8.80 -6.02 -20.32
N LEU A 322 -9.63 -6.64 -19.47
CA LEU A 322 -11.07 -6.33 -19.38
C LEU A 322 -11.34 -4.88 -18.97
N SER A 323 -10.59 -4.35 -18.01
CA SER A 323 -10.71 -2.96 -17.57
C SER A 323 -10.37 -1.96 -18.68
N LEU A 324 -9.50 -2.33 -19.60
CA LEU A 324 -9.10 -1.52 -20.76
C LEU A 324 -10.02 -1.77 -21.98
N GLY A 325 -10.90 -2.77 -21.94
CA GLY A 325 -11.70 -3.18 -23.08
C GLY A 325 -10.89 -3.84 -24.20
N GLU A 326 -9.74 -4.42 -23.86
CA GLU A 326 -8.79 -5.01 -24.80
C GLU A 326 -8.68 -6.52 -24.62
N LYS A 327 -8.08 -7.20 -25.62
CA LYS A 327 -7.70 -8.60 -25.49
C LYS A 327 -6.40 -8.71 -24.69
N ARG A 328 -6.25 -9.80 -23.95
CA ARG A 328 -5.06 -10.07 -23.12
C ARG A 328 -3.75 -10.02 -23.93
N GLU A 329 -3.77 -10.53 -25.15
CA GLU A 329 -2.61 -10.55 -26.04
C GLU A 329 -2.18 -9.14 -26.46
N SER A 330 -3.14 -8.22 -26.64
CA SER A 330 -2.89 -6.84 -27.06
C SER A 330 -2.14 -6.02 -26.01
N ILE A 331 -2.41 -6.25 -24.73
CA ILE A 331 -1.77 -5.49 -23.64
C ILE A 331 -0.41 -6.07 -23.20
N GLN A 332 -0.10 -7.32 -23.62
CA GLN A 332 1.08 -8.03 -23.14
C GLN A 332 2.40 -7.29 -23.43
N ALA A 333 2.57 -6.76 -24.63
CA ALA A 333 3.78 -6.04 -25.00
C ALA A 333 3.97 -4.77 -24.15
N ARG A 334 2.89 -4.02 -23.91
CA ARG A 334 2.92 -2.80 -23.06
C ARG A 334 3.26 -3.15 -21.61
N ILE A 335 2.67 -4.20 -21.06
CA ILE A 335 3.00 -4.68 -19.72
C ILE A 335 4.49 -5.05 -19.62
N GLN A 336 5.05 -5.74 -20.62
CA GLN A 336 6.47 -6.11 -20.60
C GLN A 336 7.39 -4.87 -20.66
N VAL A 337 7.05 -3.87 -21.44
CA VAL A 337 7.80 -2.61 -21.50
C VAL A 337 7.77 -1.91 -20.13
N LEU A 338 6.59 -1.76 -19.52
CA LEU A 338 6.44 -1.11 -18.23
C LEU A 338 7.14 -1.87 -17.09
N LEU A 339 7.16 -3.21 -17.14
CA LEU A 339 7.93 -4.06 -16.20
C LEU A 339 9.43 -3.90 -16.37
N ARG A 340 9.92 -3.88 -17.62
CA ARG A 340 11.34 -3.66 -17.92
C ARG A 340 11.84 -2.30 -17.46
N ASP A 341 10.98 -1.28 -17.57
CA ASP A 341 11.30 0.08 -17.17
C ASP A 341 11.04 0.33 -15.66
N ASN A 342 10.67 -0.72 -14.91
CA ASN A 342 10.37 -0.71 -13.47
C ASN A 342 9.23 0.24 -13.06
N PHE A 343 8.37 0.69 -14.00
CA PHE A 343 7.22 1.55 -13.67
C PHE A 343 6.09 0.78 -13.01
N ILE A 344 6.02 -0.51 -13.29
CA ILE A 344 5.12 -1.46 -12.64
C ILE A 344 5.90 -2.68 -12.16
N GLN A 345 5.34 -3.37 -11.20
CA GLN A 345 5.91 -4.60 -10.65
C GLN A 345 4.92 -5.75 -10.75
N GLN A 346 5.42 -6.97 -10.72
CA GLN A 346 4.61 -8.17 -10.73
C GLN A 346 5.01 -9.09 -9.58
N GLN A 347 4.04 -9.40 -8.71
CA GLN A 347 4.22 -10.33 -7.61
C GLN A 347 3.08 -11.35 -7.62
N ASN A 348 3.39 -12.64 -7.57
CA ASN A 348 2.41 -13.73 -7.58
C ASN A 348 1.36 -13.65 -8.72
N GLY A 349 1.76 -13.13 -9.88
CA GLY A 349 0.88 -12.97 -11.04
C GLY A 349 0.01 -11.70 -11.01
N LEU A 350 0.07 -10.93 -9.94
CA LEU A 350 -0.61 -9.64 -9.79
C LEU A 350 0.33 -8.51 -10.21
N LEU A 351 -0.25 -7.51 -10.86
CA LEU A 351 0.42 -6.28 -11.29
C LEU A 351 0.05 -5.15 -10.36
N SER A 352 1.02 -4.28 -10.06
CA SER A 352 0.86 -3.03 -9.32
C SER A 352 1.81 -1.97 -9.85
N VAL A 353 1.59 -0.72 -9.50
CA VAL A 353 2.52 0.38 -9.81
C VAL A 353 3.72 0.31 -8.86
N SER A 354 4.91 0.65 -9.36
CA SER A 354 6.13 0.74 -8.56
C SER A 354 6.04 1.94 -7.61
N PRO A 355 6.27 1.77 -6.29
CA PRO A 355 6.27 2.89 -5.35
C PRO A 355 7.28 3.98 -5.72
N LEU A 356 8.46 3.59 -6.19
CA LEU A 356 9.54 4.52 -6.53
C LEU A 356 9.14 5.56 -7.59
N TYR A 357 8.31 5.17 -8.56
CA TYR A 357 7.89 6.04 -9.67
C TYR A 357 6.50 6.67 -9.44
N TYR A 358 5.84 6.36 -8.31
CA TYR A 358 4.46 6.82 -8.08
C TYR A 358 4.29 8.34 -8.12
N PRO A 359 5.16 9.19 -7.51
CA PRO A 359 5.02 10.65 -7.59
C PRO A 359 5.08 11.18 -9.02
N GLU A 360 6.07 10.73 -9.79
CA GLU A 360 6.24 11.13 -11.19
C GLU A 360 5.08 10.65 -12.08
N ILE A 361 4.59 9.42 -11.84
CA ILE A 361 3.42 8.85 -12.53
C ILE A 361 2.17 9.66 -12.21
N LYS A 362 1.95 10.03 -10.95
CA LYS A 362 0.82 10.87 -10.53
C LYS A 362 0.85 12.21 -11.25
N GLN A 363 2.02 12.86 -11.30
CA GLN A 363 2.21 14.11 -12.02
C GLN A 363 1.96 13.97 -13.53
N GLU A 364 2.49 12.92 -14.17
CA GLU A 364 2.30 12.64 -15.59
C GLU A 364 0.82 12.44 -15.94
N LEU A 365 0.08 11.69 -15.12
CA LEU A 365 -1.34 11.46 -15.32
C LEU A 365 -2.16 12.73 -15.10
N SER A 366 -1.82 13.54 -14.09
CA SER A 366 -2.45 14.83 -13.83
C SER A 366 -2.31 15.77 -15.03
N GLN A 367 -1.09 15.91 -15.57
CA GLN A 367 -0.81 16.75 -16.74
C GLN A 367 -1.54 16.29 -18.01
N ASN A 368 -1.97 15.05 -18.06
CA ASN A 368 -2.72 14.46 -19.17
C ASN A 368 -4.22 14.31 -18.89
N ASN A 369 -4.77 15.06 -17.93
CA ASN A 369 -6.19 15.14 -17.59
C ASN A 369 -6.83 13.81 -17.17
N PHE A 370 -6.07 12.91 -16.58
CA PHE A 370 -6.67 11.75 -15.91
C PHE A 370 -7.28 12.18 -14.57
N LEU A 371 -8.35 11.47 -14.16
CA LEU A 371 -8.86 11.60 -12.79
C LEU A 371 -7.80 11.06 -11.84
N ILE A 372 -7.23 11.92 -11.04
CA ILE A 372 -6.22 11.57 -10.04
C ILE A 372 -6.82 11.51 -8.65
N GLY A 373 -6.28 10.61 -7.82
CA GLY A 373 -6.63 10.51 -6.41
C GLY A 373 -5.97 11.64 -5.60
N GLU A 374 -6.45 12.89 -5.73
CA GLU A 374 -6.06 14.00 -4.85
C GLU A 374 -6.97 14.04 -3.62
N ILE A 375 -6.37 14.35 -2.49
CA ILE A 375 -7.02 14.51 -1.19
C ILE A 375 -7.44 15.96 -0.99
#